data_bbea6cf23b44504098674ebbb19c531f
#
_entry.id   bbea6cf23b44504098674ebbb19c531f
#
_cell.length_a   1.000
_cell.length_b   1.000
_cell.length_c   1.000
_cell.angle_alpha   90.00
_cell.angle_beta   90.00
_cell.angle_gamma   90.00
#
_symmetry.space_group_name_H-M   'P 1'
#
loop_
_entity.id
_entity.type
_entity.pdbx_description
1 polymer ?
#
loop_
_entity_poly.entity_id
_entity_poly.type
_entity_poly.pdbx_seq_one_letter_code
_entity_poly.pdbx_strand_id
1 'polypeptide(L)'
;MAITYTGQIDDDDMSEKFHVVYDGKALDEHLMDVPDLAPAMMTISDLLTHANKEINGDKLEIQLNVKANFKTGCFGIEFVEHLSWVNQIKDMLIGPNATALANASGILGLVGFFCGGTAGVIQLYKFLKGKPPLKIEETVENAKVYYSETEYLEVDKRTLRLYRSKVIASDIEKMLEPLSKEGIDTFYVAKE
;
A
#
# COMPACT_ATOMS: atom_id res chain seq x y z
N MET A 1 -3.57 36.22 28.37
CA MET A 1 -3.21 34.91 28.94
C MET A 1 -3.24 33.92 27.75
N ALA A 2 -2.06 33.68 27.18
CA ALA A 2 -1.93 32.83 25.99
C ALA A 2 -1.72 31.40 26.47
N ILE A 3 -2.61 30.50 26.07
CA ILE A 3 -2.48 29.06 26.33
C ILE A 3 -1.59 28.51 25.21
N THR A 4 -0.33 28.25 25.52
CA THR A 4 0.61 27.56 24.65
C THR A 4 0.30 26.04 24.76
N TYR A 5 -0.31 25.45 23.76
CA TYR A 5 -0.38 24.01 23.60
C TYR A 5 0.97 23.51 23.10
N THR A 6 1.82 23.04 24.00
CA THR A 6 2.96 22.19 23.69
C THR A 6 2.52 20.72 23.67
N GLY A 7 1.68 20.35 22.74
CA GLY A 7 1.49 18.96 22.37
C GLY A 7 2.62 18.59 21.41
N GLN A 8 3.65 17.91 21.90
CA GLN A 8 4.49 17.09 21.04
C GLN A 8 3.55 16.04 20.45
N ILE A 9 3.29 16.13 19.16
CA ILE A 9 2.78 14.98 18.39
C ILE A 9 4.03 14.11 18.30
N ASP A 10 4.04 13.00 19.05
CA ASP A 10 5.07 12.00 18.96
C ASP A 10 5.10 11.53 17.49
N ASP A 11 6.25 11.64 16.83
CA ASP A 11 6.47 11.17 15.45
C ASP A 11 6.19 9.65 15.30
N ASP A 12 6.05 8.94 16.41
CA ASP A 12 5.73 7.51 16.49
C ASP A 12 4.27 7.18 16.11
N ASP A 13 3.36 8.14 16.17
CA ASP A 13 1.92 7.90 15.91
C ASP A 13 1.56 7.90 14.40
N MET A 14 2.53 8.19 13.51
CA MET A 14 2.35 8.16 12.06
C MET A 14 3.21 7.10 11.36
N SER A 15 3.77 6.14 12.09
CA SER A 15 4.54 5.04 11.53
C SER A 15 3.76 3.74 11.56
N GLU A 16 3.79 3.01 10.45
CA GLU A 16 3.20 1.67 10.35
C GLU A 16 4.28 0.65 10.01
N LYS A 17 4.19 -0.53 10.66
CA LYS A 17 5.12 -1.63 10.44
C LYS A 17 4.43 -2.77 9.73
N PHE A 18 5.07 -3.30 8.71
CA PHE A 18 4.55 -4.44 7.97
C PHE A 18 5.67 -5.32 7.43
N HIS A 19 5.35 -6.58 7.21
CA HIS A 19 6.22 -7.56 6.60
C HIS A 19 5.72 -7.90 5.21
N VAL A 20 6.62 -7.91 4.25
CA VAL A 20 6.37 -8.46 2.92
C VAL A 20 7.01 -9.83 2.85
N VAL A 21 6.24 -10.81 2.42
CA VAL A 21 6.67 -12.20 2.35
C VAL A 21 6.40 -12.74 0.96
N TYR A 22 7.45 -13.27 0.34
CA TYR A 22 7.38 -14.18 -0.79
C TYR A 22 7.57 -15.60 -0.25
N ASP A 23 6.76 -16.54 -0.69
CA ASP A 23 6.78 -17.91 -0.21
C ASP A 23 6.63 -18.89 -1.37
N GLY A 24 7.24 -20.07 -1.21
CA GLY A 24 7.24 -21.15 -2.19
C GLY A 24 8.44 -22.06 -2.02
N LYS A 25 8.40 -23.22 -2.65
CA LYS A 25 9.44 -24.27 -2.52
C LYS A 25 10.84 -23.79 -2.91
N ALA A 26 10.97 -22.85 -3.81
CA ALA A 26 12.27 -22.28 -4.18
C ALA A 26 12.91 -21.46 -3.05
N LEU A 27 12.13 -21.09 -2.03
CA LEU A 27 12.56 -20.29 -0.88
C LEU A 27 12.68 -21.12 0.41
N ASP A 28 12.63 -22.45 0.35
CA ASP A 28 12.72 -23.34 1.52
C ASP A 28 14.03 -23.15 2.31
N GLU A 29 15.11 -22.74 1.65
CA GLU A 29 16.40 -22.41 2.29
C GLU A 29 16.47 -20.94 2.76
N HIS A 30 15.36 -20.19 2.67
CA HIS A 30 15.26 -18.76 3.02
C HIS A 30 16.23 -17.87 2.22
N LEU A 31 16.52 -18.25 0.98
CA LEU A 31 17.39 -17.54 0.06
C LEU A 31 16.56 -17.02 -1.12
N MET A 32 16.76 -15.77 -1.48
CA MET A 32 16.25 -15.16 -2.69
C MET A 32 17.38 -14.41 -3.38
N ASP A 33 17.47 -14.52 -4.69
CA ASP A 33 18.52 -13.85 -5.45
C ASP A 33 18.37 -12.33 -5.37
N VAL A 34 19.48 -11.63 -5.16
CA VAL A 34 19.51 -10.16 -5.07
C VAL A 34 18.89 -9.47 -6.30
N PRO A 35 19.15 -9.95 -7.54
CA PRO A 35 18.51 -9.40 -8.73
C PRO A 35 16.97 -9.46 -8.75
N ASP A 36 16.38 -10.37 -7.98
CA ASP A 36 14.93 -10.51 -7.85
C ASP A 36 14.38 -9.70 -6.68
N LEU A 37 15.09 -9.79 -5.55
CA LEU A 37 14.68 -9.14 -4.32
C LEU A 37 14.78 -7.61 -4.39
N ALA A 38 15.92 -7.09 -4.86
CA ALA A 38 16.17 -5.65 -4.81
C ALA A 38 15.16 -4.85 -5.67
N PRO A 39 14.83 -5.24 -6.92
CA PRO A 39 13.79 -4.57 -7.69
C PRO A 39 12.41 -4.65 -7.02
N ALA A 40 12.05 -5.80 -6.42
CA ALA A 40 10.79 -5.95 -5.72
C ALA A 40 10.67 -5.01 -4.51
N MET A 41 11.73 -4.88 -3.72
CA MET A 41 11.78 -3.94 -2.59
C MET A 41 11.67 -2.49 -3.04
N MET A 42 12.40 -2.10 -4.09
CA MET A 42 12.32 -0.75 -4.66
C MET A 42 10.90 -0.46 -5.15
N THR A 43 10.28 -1.42 -5.82
CA THR A 43 8.93 -1.26 -6.37
C THR A 43 7.86 -1.13 -5.28
N ILE A 44 8.03 -1.78 -4.13
CA ILE A 44 7.14 -1.57 -2.96
C ILE A 44 7.20 -0.12 -2.50
N SER A 45 8.40 0.46 -2.41
CA SER A 45 8.58 1.87 -2.07
C SER A 45 7.96 2.80 -3.13
N ASP A 46 8.17 2.52 -4.41
CA ASP A 46 7.60 3.29 -5.51
C ASP A 46 6.08 3.23 -5.50
N LEU A 47 5.49 2.04 -5.32
CA LEU A 47 4.04 1.83 -5.25
C LEU A 47 3.40 2.66 -4.14
N LEU A 48 3.97 2.67 -2.93
CA LEU A 48 3.45 3.47 -1.82
C LEU A 48 3.61 4.97 -2.08
N THR A 49 4.75 5.38 -2.62
CA THR A 49 5.01 6.78 -2.98
C THR A 49 4.05 7.27 -4.06
N HIS A 50 3.85 6.49 -5.12
CA HIS A 50 2.92 6.84 -6.19
C HIS A 50 1.47 6.81 -5.72
N ALA A 51 1.09 5.84 -4.88
CA ALA A 51 -0.25 5.80 -4.29
C ALA A 51 -0.52 7.02 -3.40
N ASN A 52 0.45 7.40 -2.56
CA ASN A 52 0.35 8.61 -1.75
C ASN A 52 0.20 9.86 -2.63
N LYS A 53 1.05 10.00 -3.64
CA LYS A 53 0.98 11.15 -4.55
C LYS A 53 -0.35 11.22 -5.28
N GLU A 54 -0.88 10.09 -5.72
CA GLU A 54 -2.18 10.00 -6.39
C GLU A 54 -3.33 10.43 -5.46
N ILE A 55 -3.29 10.08 -4.17
CA ILE A 55 -4.36 10.36 -3.21
C ILE A 55 -4.20 11.72 -2.54
N ASN A 56 -3.00 12.04 -2.05
CA ASN A 56 -2.71 13.22 -1.22
C ASN A 56 -2.02 14.35 -2.01
N GLY A 57 -1.57 14.09 -3.26
CA GLY A 57 -0.74 15.03 -4.02
C GLY A 57 0.63 15.20 -3.35
N ASP A 58 1.18 16.41 -3.42
CA ASP A 58 2.48 16.74 -2.84
C ASP A 58 2.37 17.26 -1.39
N LYS A 59 1.26 16.98 -0.69
CA LYS A 59 1.02 17.45 0.68
C LYS A 59 1.67 16.58 1.74
N LEU A 60 1.84 15.30 1.42
CA LEU A 60 2.43 14.29 2.30
C LEU A 60 3.56 13.58 1.57
N GLU A 61 4.61 13.25 2.29
CA GLU A 61 5.71 12.41 1.82
C GLU A 61 5.70 11.08 2.56
N ILE A 62 5.94 10.00 1.83
CA ILE A 62 6.17 8.67 2.39
C ILE A 62 7.66 8.39 2.39
N GLN A 63 8.18 7.96 3.53
CA GLN A 63 9.51 7.39 3.66
C GLN A 63 9.38 5.95 4.11
N LEU A 64 9.88 5.03 3.30
CA LEU A 64 9.91 3.61 3.61
C LEU A 64 11.31 3.21 4.07
N ASN A 65 11.42 2.69 5.27
CA ASN A 65 12.66 2.18 5.84
C ASN A 65 12.59 0.66 5.98
N VAL A 66 13.72 -0.01 5.83
CA VAL A 66 13.84 -1.46 6.05
C VAL A 66 14.56 -1.69 7.37
N LYS A 67 13.92 -2.45 8.26
CA LYS A 67 14.56 -2.89 9.48
C LYS A 67 15.25 -4.22 9.22
N ALA A 68 16.55 -4.25 9.41
CA ALA A 68 17.39 -5.43 9.20
C ALA A 68 17.19 -6.46 10.32
N ASN A 69 16.06 -7.17 10.31
CA ASN A 69 15.78 -8.29 11.19
C ASN A 69 15.22 -9.45 10.35
N PHE A 70 16.05 -10.46 10.14
CA PHE A 70 15.63 -11.69 9.47
C PHE A 70 15.06 -12.65 10.52
N LYS A 71 13.76 -12.92 10.50
CA LYS A 71 13.16 -13.98 11.33
C LYS A 71 13.40 -15.34 10.66
N THR A 72 13.78 -16.32 11.46
CA THR A 72 14.00 -17.70 11.01
C THR A 72 12.68 -18.33 10.55
N GLY A 73 12.61 -18.85 9.35
CA GLY A 73 11.49 -19.67 8.89
C GLY A 73 10.76 -19.20 7.62
N CYS A 74 10.98 -17.96 7.18
CA CYS A 74 10.51 -17.45 5.90
C CYS A 74 11.40 -16.28 5.46
N PHE A 75 11.47 -16.03 4.16
CA PHE A 75 12.13 -14.84 3.66
C PHE A 75 11.16 -13.65 3.79
N GLY A 76 11.23 -12.97 4.93
CA GLY A 76 10.40 -11.83 5.24
C GLY A 76 11.24 -10.57 5.45
N ILE A 77 10.76 -9.45 4.93
CA ILE A 77 11.38 -8.13 5.12
C ILE A 77 10.41 -7.26 5.89
N GLU A 78 10.89 -6.73 7.02
CA GLU A 78 10.13 -5.75 7.81
C GLU A 78 10.34 -4.36 7.23
N PHE A 79 9.24 -3.74 6.82
CA PHE A 79 9.20 -2.36 6.40
C PHE A 79 8.61 -1.47 7.49
N VAL A 80 9.13 -0.28 7.61
CA VAL A 80 8.59 0.79 8.46
C VAL A 80 8.24 1.96 7.54
N GLU A 81 6.95 2.24 7.40
CA GLU A 81 6.47 3.39 6.67
C GLU A 81 6.33 4.58 7.60
N HIS A 82 6.90 5.69 7.21
CA HIS A 82 6.72 6.99 7.87
C HIS A 82 6.02 7.94 6.92
N LEU A 83 4.95 8.55 7.40
CA LEU A 83 4.25 9.61 6.70
C LEU A 83 4.61 10.96 7.34
N SER A 84 5.14 11.87 6.56
CA SER A 84 5.49 13.21 7.03
C SER A 84 4.79 14.30 6.23
N TRP A 85 4.43 15.38 6.94
CA TRP A 85 3.88 16.57 6.30
C TRP A 85 4.98 17.40 5.66
N VAL A 86 4.74 17.87 4.44
CA VAL A 86 5.61 18.90 3.85
C VAL A 86 5.50 20.16 4.70
N ASN A 87 6.62 20.66 5.18
CA ASN A 87 6.75 21.66 6.26
C ASN A 87 5.87 22.91 6.13
N GLN A 88 5.42 23.27 4.94
CA GLN A 88 4.59 24.47 4.70
C GLN A 88 3.08 24.22 4.87
N ILE A 89 2.64 22.98 5.04
CA ILE A 89 1.22 22.61 5.07
C ILE A 89 0.80 22.18 6.47
N LYS A 90 1.75 21.83 7.33
CA LYS A 90 1.50 21.39 8.70
C LYS A 90 0.61 22.38 9.49
N ASP A 91 0.82 23.69 9.30
CA ASP A 91 0.09 24.74 10.01
C ASP A 91 -1.33 25.01 9.43
N MET A 92 -1.59 24.64 8.17
CA MET A 92 -2.91 24.85 7.53
C MET A 92 -3.90 23.72 7.77
N LEU A 93 -3.43 22.56 8.24
CA LEU A 93 -4.24 21.32 8.32
C LEU A 93 -4.52 20.86 9.76
N ILE A 94 -4.05 21.60 10.78
CA ILE A 94 -4.44 21.39 12.19
C ILE A 94 -5.83 22.02 12.40
N GLY A 95 -6.84 21.52 11.70
CA GLY A 95 -8.21 21.96 11.82
C GLY A 95 -9.19 20.80 11.71
N PRO A 96 -10.47 20.99 12.04
CA PRO A 96 -11.47 19.93 11.99
C PRO A 96 -11.68 19.29 10.61
N ASN A 97 -11.08 19.83 9.54
CA ASN A 97 -11.09 19.28 8.18
C ASN A 97 -9.84 18.44 7.84
N ALA A 98 -8.93 18.21 8.78
CA ALA A 98 -7.71 17.39 8.58
C ALA A 98 -8.01 15.90 8.35
N THR A 99 -9.24 15.46 8.58
CA THR A 99 -9.71 14.09 8.34
C THR A 99 -9.81 13.68 6.87
N ALA A 100 -9.57 14.60 5.93
CA ALA A 100 -9.71 14.32 4.50
C ALA A 100 -8.46 13.68 3.84
N LEU A 101 -7.33 13.66 4.52
CA LEU A 101 -6.09 13.05 3.99
C LEU A 101 -5.93 11.63 4.54
N ALA A 102 -5.59 10.70 3.64
CA ALA A 102 -5.25 9.35 4.06
C ALA A 102 -3.96 9.38 4.90
N ASN A 103 -4.01 8.80 6.08
CA ASN A 103 -2.82 8.55 6.91
C ASN A 103 -2.02 7.34 6.36
N ALA A 104 -0.88 7.02 6.99
CA ALA A 104 -0.04 5.87 6.59
C ALA A 104 -0.87 4.57 6.47
N SER A 105 -1.60 4.21 7.51
CA SER A 105 -2.50 3.05 7.53
C SER A 105 -3.55 3.11 6.40
N GLY A 106 -4.06 4.31 6.09
CA GLY A 106 -5.00 4.53 4.98
C GLY A 106 -4.38 4.21 3.61
N ILE A 107 -3.16 4.66 3.33
CA ILE A 107 -2.47 4.35 2.06
C ILE A 107 -2.19 2.85 1.96
N LEU A 108 -1.68 2.21 3.01
CA LEU A 108 -1.45 0.76 3.04
C LEU A 108 -2.75 -0.04 2.81
N GLY A 109 -3.87 0.42 3.38
CA GLY A 109 -5.19 -0.17 3.15
C GLY A 109 -5.67 0.00 1.71
N LEU A 110 -5.53 1.19 1.12
CA LEU A 110 -5.92 1.46 -0.28
C LEU A 110 -5.06 0.68 -1.28
N VAL A 111 -3.79 0.47 -0.98
CA VAL A 111 -2.90 -0.40 -1.77
C VAL A 111 -3.31 -1.87 -1.61
N GLY A 112 -3.80 -2.26 -0.44
CA GLY A 112 -4.25 -3.63 -0.15
C GLY A 112 -3.23 -4.43 0.64
N PHE A 113 -2.34 -3.75 1.34
CA PHE A 113 -1.41 -4.39 2.27
C PHE A 113 -2.09 -4.76 3.58
N PHE A 114 -3.13 -4.02 3.97
CA PHE A 114 -3.93 -4.34 5.16
C PHE A 114 -5.39 -4.60 4.79
N CYS A 115 -5.97 -5.61 5.39
CA CYS A 115 -7.40 -5.87 5.30
C CYS A 115 -8.14 -5.03 6.35
N GLY A 116 -8.71 -3.91 5.93
CA GLY A 116 -9.48 -3.03 6.80
C GLY A 116 -10.72 -2.50 6.08
N GLY A 117 -11.78 -3.29 6.00
CA GLY A 117 -13.07 -2.88 5.42
C GLY A 117 -13.21 -3.20 3.94
N THR A 118 -12.75 -2.34 3.03
CA THR A 118 -12.85 -2.55 1.58
C THR A 118 -11.56 -3.11 1.00
N ALA A 119 -11.66 -3.77 -0.15
CA ALA A 119 -10.49 -4.31 -0.85
C ALA A 119 -9.61 -3.19 -1.42
N GLY A 120 -8.28 -3.37 -1.34
CA GLY A 120 -7.32 -2.46 -1.92
C GLY A 120 -7.03 -2.76 -3.40
N VAL A 121 -6.15 -1.95 -4.00
CA VAL A 121 -5.89 -2.03 -5.45
C VAL A 121 -5.26 -3.36 -5.87
N ILE A 122 -4.42 -3.98 -5.06
CA ILE A 122 -3.83 -5.30 -5.35
C ILE A 122 -4.92 -6.38 -5.43
N GLN A 123 -5.88 -6.38 -4.48
CA GLN A 123 -7.00 -7.31 -4.50
C GLN A 123 -7.90 -7.08 -5.73
N LEU A 124 -8.11 -5.82 -6.12
CA LEU A 124 -8.88 -5.48 -7.31
C LEU A 124 -8.20 -6.00 -8.59
N TYR A 125 -6.86 -5.85 -8.71
CA TYR A 125 -6.11 -6.42 -9.83
C TYR A 125 -6.22 -7.95 -9.89
N LYS A 126 -6.07 -8.62 -8.74
CA LYS A 126 -6.23 -10.09 -8.65
C LYS A 126 -7.65 -10.54 -9.02
N PHE A 127 -8.66 -9.81 -8.55
CA PHE A 127 -10.07 -10.10 -8.84
C PHE A 127 -10.38 -10.01 -10.33
N LEU A 128 -9.90 -8.96 -11.00
CA LEU A 128 -10.14 -8.72 -12.43
C LEU A 128 -9.26 -9.59 -13.35
N LYS A 129 -8.23 -10.25 -12.81
CA LYS A 129 -7.32 -11.14 -13.56
C LYS A 129 -6.75 -10.49 -14.83
N GLY A 130 -6.37 -9.20 -14.76
CA GLY A 130 -5.86 -8.43 -15.88
C GLY A 130 -6.89 -8.05 -16.96
N LYS A 131 -8.18 -8.32 -16.74
CA LYS A 131 -9.26 -7.93 -17.65
C LYS A 131 -9.88 -6.59 -17.21
N PRO A 132 -10.39 -5.79 -18.15
CA PRO A 132 -11.17 -4.61 -17.78
C PRO A 132 -12.46 -5.07 -17.06
N PRO A 133 -12.96 -4.24 -16.11
CA PRO A 133 -14.23 -4.50 -15.46
C PRO A 133 -15.38 -4.47 -16.46
N LEU A 134 -16.36 -5.35 -16.27
CA LEU A 134 -17.57 -5.38 -17.08
C LEU A 134 -18.42 -4.12 -16.86
N LYS A 135 -18.50 -3.67 -15.60
CA LYS A 135 -19.30 -2.52 -15.16
C LYS A 135 -18.74 -1.97 -13.88
N ILE A 136 -18.91 -0.67 -13.65
CA ILE A 136 -18.59 -0.01 -12.39
C ILE A 136 -19.82 0.76 -11.94
N GLU A 137 -20.27 0.53 -10.71
CA GLU A 137 -21.33 1.27 -10.04
C GLU A 137 -20.74 2.05 -8.86
N GLU A 138 -20.77 3.36 -8.95
CA GLU A 138 -20.23 4.23 -7.90
C GLU A 138 -21.34 4.73 -6.98
N THR A 139 -21.10 4.66 -5.67
CA THR A 139 -21.88 5.29 -4.60
C THR A 139 -21.19 6.57 -4.12
N VAL A 140 -21.57 7.12 -2.97
CA VAL A 140 -20.91 8.32 -2.43
C VAL A 140 -19.45 8.06 -2.06
N GLU A 141 -19.15 6.95 -1.39
CA GLU A 141 -17.83 6.64 -0.85
C GLU A 141 -17.16 5.44 -1.55
N ASN A 142 -17.95 4.47 -2.00
CA ASN A 142 -17.49 3.19 -2.54
C ASN A 142 -17.83 3.03 -4.02
N ALA A 143 -17.25 2.01 -4.63
CA ALA A 143 -17.57 1.55 -5.96
C ALA A 143 -17.70 0.02 -5.98
N LYS A 144 -18.69 -0.49 -6.68
CA LYS A 144 -18.82 -1.90 -7.03
C LYS A 144 -18.22 -2.12 -8.41
N VAL A 145 -17.18 -2.93 -8.47
CA VAL A 145 -16.45 -3.25 -9.70
C VAL A 145 -16.82 -4.67 -10.11
N TYR A 146 -17.52 -4.82 -11.21
CA TYR A 146 -18.06 -6.09 -11.68
C TYR A 146 -17.08 -6.79 -12.62
N TYR A 147 -16.77 -8.05 -12.31
CA TYR A 147 -16.06 -8.99 -13.19
C TYR A 147 -17.04 -9.75 -14.13
N SER A 148 -18.23 -10.07 -13.63
CA SER A 148 -19.34 -10.68 -14.36
C SER A 148 -20.66 -10.02 -13.98
N GLU A 149 -21.79 -10.48 -14.48
CA GLU A 149 -23.10 -9.94 -14.14
C GLU A 149 -23.46 -10.08 -12.64
N THR A 150 -22.90 -11.10 -12.00
CA THR A 150 -23.22 -11.46 -10.61
C THR A 150 -22.05 -11.30 -9.63
N GLU A 151 -20.83 -11.25 -10.13
CA GLU A 151 -19.61 -11.17 -9.30
C GLU A 151 -19.04 -9.75 -9.32
N TYR A 152 -18.95 -9.14 -8.16
CA TYR A 152 -18.37 -7.82 -7.97
C TYR A 152 -17.48 -7.77 -6.74
N LEU A 153 -16.56 -6.82 -6.74
CA LEU A 153 -15.76 -6.45 -5.59
C LEU A 153 -16.12 -5.02 -5.20
N GLU A 154 -16.37 -4.79 -3.92
CA GLU A 154 -16.61 -3.45 -3.40
C GLU A 154 -15.28 -2.85 -2.94
N VAL A 155 -14.99 -1.64 -3.43
CA VAL A 155 -13.75 -0.90 -3.17
C VAL A 155 -14.05 0.55 -2.80
N ASP A 156 -13.16 1.18 -2.06
CA ASP A 156 -13.17 2.64 -1.88
C ASP A 156 -12.96 3.35 -3.23
N LYS A 157 -13.56 4.50 -3.44
CA LYS A 157 -13.35 5.29 -4.66
C LYS A 157 -11.89 5.68 -4.88
N ARG A 158 -11.12 5.88 -3.81
CA ARG A 158 -9.68 6.14 -3.88
C ARG A 158 -8.93 4.91 -4.43
N THR A 159 -9.33 3.71 -4.02
CA THR A 159 -8.81 2.46 -4.60
C THR A 159 -9.10 2.37 -6.10
N LEU A 160 -10.32 2.74 -6.52
CA LEU A 160 -10.66 2.79 -7.95
C LEU A 160 -9.82 3.83 -8.71
N ARG A 161 -9.50 4.96 -8.07
CA ARG A 161 -8.59 5.96 -8.64
C ARG A 161 -7.17 5.39 -8.82
N LEU A 162 -6.64 4.69 -7.82
CA LEU A 162 -5.35 3.99 -7.93
C LEU A 162 -5.36 2.95 -9.06
N TYR A 163 -6.45 2.17 -9.18
CA TYR A 163 -6.61 1.18 -10.25
C TYR A 163 -6.54 1.78 -11.66
N ARG A 164 -7.05 3.00 -11.84
CA ARG A 164 -7.00 3.71 -13.14
C ARG A 164 -5.63 4.29 -13.48
N SER A 165 -4.70 4.32 -12.54
CA SER A 165 -3.34 4.85 -12.72
C SER A 165 -2.43 3.81 -13.38
N LYS A 166 -1.87 4.15 -14.55
CA LYS A 166 -0.92 3.29 -15.27
C LYS A 166 0.39 3.08 -14.50
N VAL A 167 0.79 4.06 -13.71
CA VAL A 167 2.01 3.99 -12.89
C VAL A 167 1.81 2.94 -11.80
N ILE A 168 0.69 3.01 -11.07
CA ILE A 168 0.32 2.02 -10.06
C ILE A 168 0.21 0.61 -10.65
N ALA A 169 -0.38 0.49 -11.85
CA ALA A 169 -0.44 -0.79 -12.55
C ALA A 169 0.94 -1.40 -12.79
N SER A 170 1.86 -0.59 -13.33
CA SER A 170 3.24 -1.01 -13.57
C SER A 170 3.99 -1.40 -12.29
N ASP A 171 3.78 -0.66 -11.20
CA ASP A 171 4.41 -0.97 -9.92
C ASP A 171 3.88 -2.30 -9.36
N ILE A 172 2.56 -2.55 -9.44
CA ILE A 172 1.98 -3.84 -9.01
C ILE A 172 2.55 -5.00 -9.83
N GLU A 173 2.65 -4.86 -11.15
CA GLU A 173 3.22 -5.89 -12.02
C GLU A 173 4.66 -6.21 -11.63
N LYS A 174 5.51 -5.21 -11.46
CA LYS A 174 6.91 -5.39 -11.05
C LYS A 174 7.05 -5.99 -9.65
N MET A 175 6.24 -5.54 -8.70
CA MET A 175 6.25 -6.09 -7.34
C MET A 175 5.88 -7.58 -7.32
N LEU A 176 4.99 -8.01 -8.22
CA LEU A 176 4.56 -9.40 -8.34
C LEU A 176 5.43 -10.23 -9.31
N GLU A 177 6.42 -9.62 -9.96
CA GLU A 177 7.32 -10.31 -10.92
C GLU A 177 8.00 -11.55 -10.33
N PRO A 178 8.46 -11.57 -9.06
CA PRO A 178 9.03 -12.78 -8.47
C PRO A 178 8.09 -14.00 -8.51
N LEU A 179 6.76 -13.79 -8.48
CA LEU A 179 5.77 -14.88 -8.57
C LEU A 179 5.72 -15.54 -9.96
N SER A 180 6.37 -14.98 -10.97
CA SER A 180 6.49 -15.60 -12.29
C SER A 180 7.57 -16.70 -12.34
N LYS A 181 8.40 -16.79 -11.30
CA LYS A 181 9.45 -17.79 -11.21
C LYS A 181 8.94 -19.10 -10.64
N GLU A 182 9.47 -20.20 -11.18
CA GLU A 182 9.11 -21.54 -10.71
C GLU A 182 9.47 -21.69 -9.23
N GLY A 183 8.48 -22.11 -8.44
CA GLY A 183 8.65 -22.37 -7.01
C GLY A 183 8.53 -21.16 -6.10
N ILE A 184 8.14 -19.98 -6.60
CA ILE A 184 7.71 -18.84 -5.80
C ILE A 184 6.21 -18.65 -6.07
N ASP A 185 5.37 -19.08 -5.13
CA ASP A 185 3.95 -19.28 -5.39
C ASP A 185 3.07 -18.21 -4.74
N THR A 186 3.55 -17.58 -3.67
CA THR A 186 2.72 -16.72 -2.82
C THR A 186 3.41 -15.41 -2.48
N PHE A 187 2.62 -14.34 -2.48
CA PHE A 187 2.96 -13.03 -1.96
C PHE A 187 1.88 -12.59 -0.98
N TYR A 188 2.28 -12.21 0.22
CA TYR A 188 1.39 -11.64 1.21
C TYR A 188 2.08 -10.57 2.06
N VAL A 189 1.27 -9.75 2.69
CA VAL A 189 1.72 -8.72 3.63
C VAL A 189 1.08 -8.99 4.97
N ALA A 190 1.88 -8.97 6.04
CA ALA A 190 1.43 -9.13 7.41
C ALA A 190 1.71 -7.85 8.19
N LYS A 191 0.74 -7.40 8.98
CA LYS A 191 0.91 -6.32 9.96
C LYS A 191 1.53 -6.90 11.24
N GLU A 192 2.43 -6.15 11.87
CA GLU A 192 2.91 -6.44 13.23
C GLU A 192 1.83 -6.15 14.28
#